data_2abf278a6467b07b8895088f46a0dfb1
#
_entry.id   2abf278a6467b07b8895088f46a0dfb1
#
_cell.length_a   1.000
_cell.length_b   1.000
_cell.length_c   1.000
_cell.angle_alpha   90.00
_cell.angle_beta   90.00
_cell.angle_gamma   90.00
#
_symmetry.space_group_name_H-M   'P 1'
#
loop_
_entity.id
_entity.type
_entity.pdbx_description
1 polymer ?
#
loop_
_entity_poly.entity_id
_entity_poly.type
_entity_poly.pdbx_seq_one_letter_code
_entity_poly.pdbx_strand_id
1 'polypeptide(L)'
;RDQLVKRMAQMQESLDLLDQWKGMEKDGKWRFTSPTHVVLAFSKALDELEAEGGIPARHRRYAENNRLLIEKMRAMGFAPYIDGSLYVGLWIITTFFYPAGVPFQFSEFYTYIKERGYVLYPGKLTDADTFRVGNIGEIYPEDIEKLASIIAGFLAAHKEEIA
;
A
#
# COMPACT_ATOMS: atom_id res chain seq x y z
N ARG A 1 -15.20 -31.22 13.47
CA ARG A 1 -16.13 -30.32 12.79
C ARG A 1 -16.78 -29.36 13.79
N ASP A 2 -17.40 -29.85 14.87
CA ASP A 2 -18.12 -29.03 15.86
C ASP A 2 -17.20 -28.07 16.64
N GLN A 3 -15.95 -28.48 16.95
CA GLN A 3 -14.97 -27.60 17.57
C GLN A 3 -14.53 -26.45 16.65
N LEU A 4 -14.45 -26.71 15.35
CA LEU A 4 -14.09 -25.69 14.36
C LEU A 4 -15.21 -24.64 14.24
N VAL A 5 -16.46 -25.10 14.16
CA VAL A 5 -17.65 -24.22 14.11
C VAL A 5 -17.74 -23.36 15.36
N LYS A 6 -17.50 -23.93 16.56
CA LYS A 6 -17.46 -23.18 17.83
C LYS A 6 -16.33 -22.13 17.83
N ARG A 7 -15.14 -22.47 17.33
CA ARG A 7 -14.03 -21.49 17.20
C ARG A 7 -14.33 -20.38 16.20
N MET A 8 -14.98 -20.70 15.09
CA MET A 8 -15.40 -19.68 14.11
C MET A 8 -16.47 -18.74 14.71
N ALA A 9 -17.44 -19.26 15.46
CA ALA A 9 -18.42 -18.44 16.17
C ALA A 9 -17.75 -17.51 17.19
N GLN A 10 -16.80 -18.01 17.99
CA GLN A 10 -16.04 -17.20 18.95
C GLN A 10 -15.20 -16.12 18.28
N MET A 11 -14.61 -16.39 17.10
CA MET A 11 -13.90 -15.38 16.32
C MET A 11 -14.84 -14.29 15.80
N GLN A 12 -16.06 -14.66 15.38
CA GLN A 12 -17.07 -13.72 14.92
C GLN A 12 -17.52 -12.80 16.06
N GLU A 13 -17.73 -13.34 17.26
CA GLU A 13 -18.03 -12.57 18.47
C GLU A 13 -16.92 -11.59 18.85
N SER A 14 -15.65 -11.97 18.69
CA SER A 14 -14.51 -11.10 19.04
C SER A 14 -14.38 -9.89 18.13
N LEU A 15 -14.94 -9.93 16.92
CA LEU A 15 -14.94 -8.84 15.93
C LEU A 15 -16.24 -8.00 15.97
N ASP A 16 -17.16 -8.28 16.88
CA ASP A 16 -18.40 -7.51 17.04
C ASP A 16 -18.12 -6.17 17.73
N LEU A 17 -17.87 -5.14 16.91
CA LEU A 17 -17.60 -3.78 17.36
C LEU A 17 -18.83 -3.13 18.02
N LEU A 18 -20.04 -3.49 17.61
CA LEU A 18 -21.27 -2.95 18.19
C LEU A 18 -21.45 -3.44 19.63
N ASP A 19 -21.18 -4.72 19.88
CA ASP A 19 -21.27 -5.29 21.21
C ASP A 19 -20.14 -4.77 22.12
N GLN A 20 -18.93 -4.58 21.57
CA GLN A 20 -17.83 -3.89 22.27
C GLN A 20 -18.22 -2.45 22.66
N TRP A 21 -18.81 -1.70 21.74
CA TRP A 21 -19.24 -0.34 22.01
C TRP A 21 -20.32 -0.27 23.08
N LYS A 22 -21.35 -1.15 23.00
CA LYS A 22 -22.40 -1.25 24.04
C LYS A 22 -21.82 -1.59 25.41
N GLY A 23 -20.83 -2.46 25.48
CA GLY A 23 -20.14 -2.79 26.74
C GLY A 23 -19.42 -1.58 27.34
N MET A 24 -18.70 -0.81 26.50
CA MET A 24 -18.02 0.41 26.91
C MET A 24 -18.99 1.50 27.40
N GLU A 25 -20.12 1.70 26.72
CA GLU A 25 -21.17 2.65 27.15
C GLU A 25 -21.78 2.25 28.49
N LYS A 26 -21.89 0.95 28.76
CA LYS A 26 -22.51 0.43 29.99
C LYS A 26 -21.62 0.58 31.22
N ASP A 27 -20.35 0.20 31.13
CA ASP A 27 -19.45 0.08 32.29
C ASP A 27 -18.00 0.47 32.05
N GLY A 28 -17.68 0.98 30.86
CA GLY A 28 -16.34 1.41 30.48
C GLY A 28 -15.32 0.29 30.26
N LYS A 29 -15.76 -0.96 30.13
CA LYS A 29 -14.87 -2.11 30.05
C LYS A 29 -14.77 -2.70 28.66
N TRP A 30 -13.61 -3.25 28.39
CA TRP A 30 -13.41 -4.13 27.25
C TRP A 30 -14.08 -5.49 27.49
N ARG A 31 -14.70 -6.06 26.45
CA ARG A 31 -15.32 -7.40 26.52
C ARG A 31 -14.28 -8.49 26.78
N PHE A 32 -13.07 -8.30 26.30
CA PHE A 32 -11.93 -9.21 26.48
C PHE A 32 -10.73 -8.43 27.04
N THR A 33 -9.57 -9.07 27.10
CA THR A 33 -8.32 -8.40 27.48
C THR A 33 -8.09 -7.17 26.64
N SER A 34 -7.89 -6.02 27.27
CA SER A 34 -7.66 -4.75 26.58
C SER A 34 -6.42 -4.82 25.69
N PRO A 35 -6.50 -4.50 24.39
CA PRO A 35 -5.34 -4.39 23.51
C PRO A 35 -4.60 -3.06 23.71
N THR A 36 -4.11 -2.82 24.90
CA THR A 36 -3.62 -1.51 25.39
C THR A 36 -2.55 -0.91 24.45
N HIS A 37 -1.59 -1.72 24.01
CA HIS A 37 -0.53 -1.23 23.10
C HIS A 37 -1.09 -0.79 21.74
N VAL A 38 -2.07 -1.52 21.21
CA VAL A 38 -2.72 -1.16 19.93
C VAL A 38 -3.53 0.12 20.09
N VAL A 39 -4.24 0.28 21.20
CA VAL A 39 -5.03 1.49 21.49
C VAL A 39 -4.12 2.70 21.62
N LEU A 40 -3.01 2.59 22.34
CA LEU A 40 -2.04 3.67 22.48
C LEU A 40 -1.38 4.04 21.14
N ALA A 41 -1.00 3.03 20.34
CA ALA A 41 -0.47 3.26 19.00
C ALA A 41 -1.49 3.92 18.07
N PHE A 42 -2.76 3.52 18.16
CA PHE A 42 -3.83 4.13 17.37
C PHE A 42 -4.10 5.58 17.81
N SER A 43 -4.11 5.85 19.14
CA SER A 43 -4.22 7.22 19.63
C SER A 43 -3.11 8.11 19.07
N LYS A 44 -1.85 7.61 19.11
CA LYS A 44 -0.73 8.35 18.52
C LYS A 44 -0.87 8.58 17.02
N ALA A 45 -1.37 7.59 16.27
CA ALA A 45 -1.64 7.74 14.84
C ALA A 45 -2.72 8.78 14.54
N LEU A 46 -3.72 8.93 15.42
CA LEU A 46 -4.73 10.00 15.31
C LEU A 46 -4.13 11.38 15.60
N ASP A 47 -3.27 11.51 16.61
CA ASP A 47 -2.54 12.76 16.89
C ASP A 47 -1.69 13.19 15.67
N GLU A 48 -1.01 12.24 15.03
CA GLU A 48 -0.22 12.48 13.81
C GLU A 48 -1.08 12.89 12.62
N LEU A 49 -2.25 12.25 12.46
CA LEU A 49 -3.21 12.64 11.43
C LEU A 49 -3.73 14.07 11.64
N GLU A 50 -4.04 14.44 12.89
CA GLU A 50 -4.51 15.78 13.24
C GLU A 50 -3.41 16.83 13.03
N ALA A 51 -2.18 16.54 13.45
CA ALA A 51 -1.02 17.41 13.27
C ALA A 51 -0.68 17.65 11.79
N GLU A 52 -0.92 16.66 10.92
CA GLU A 52 -0.77 16.78 9.45
C GLU A 52 -1.82 17.72 8.84
N GLY A 53 -2.94 17.98 9.52
CA GLY A 53 -4.08 18.76 9.04
C GLY A 53 -5.30 17.88 8.71
N GLY A 54 -5.38 16.72 9.30
CA GLY A 54 -6.52 15.80 9.24
C GLY A 54 -6.64 15.04 7.92
N ILE A 55 -7.80 14.45 7.74
CA ILE A 55 -8.12 13.65 6.54
C ILE A 55 -7.88 14.42 5.22
N PRO A 56 -8.26 15.70 5.10
CA PRO A 56 -8.04 16.43 3.85
C PRO A 56 -6.56 16.60 3.49
N ALA A 57 -5.69 16.84 4.47
CA ALA A 57 -4.25 16.98 4.22
C ALA A 57 -3.62 15.63 3.83
N ARG A 58 -3.93 14.55 4.56
CA ARG A 58 -3.50 13.20 4.25
C ARG A 58 -3.96 12.76 2.86
N HIS A 59 -5.20 13.05 2.50
CA HIS A 59 -5.73 12.76 1.17
C HIS A 59 -4.95 13.51 0.07
N ARG A 60 -4.66 14.80 0.25
CA ARG A 60 -3.86 15.56 -0.73
C ARG A 60 -2.49 14.98 -0.91
N ARG A 61 -1.79 14.61 0.16
CA ARG A 61 -0.47 13.98 0.09
C ARG A 61 -0.51 12.65 -0.67
N TYR A 62 -1.46 11.79 -0.37
CA TYR A 62 -1.60 10.50 -1.08
C TYR A 62 -1.95 10.68 -2.55
N ALA A 63 -2.85 11.61 -2.86
CA ALA A 63 -3.24 11.93 -4.23
C ALA A 63 -2.06 12.47 -5.05
N GLU A 64 -1.27 13.38 -4.47
CA GLU A 64 -0.07 13.93 -5.12
C GLU A 64 1.00 12.87 -5.33
N ASN A 65 1.30 12.06 -4.32
CA ASN A 65 2.24 10.95 -4.44
C ASN A 65 1.82 9.97 -5.55
N ASN A 66 0.55 9.63 -5.61
CA ASN A 66 0.03 8.72 -6.63
C ASN A 66 0.11 9.32 -8.03
N ARG A 67 -0.29 10.59 -8.18
CA ARG A 67 -0.19 11.33 -9.46
C ARG A 67 1.25 11.34 -9.96
N LEU A 68 2.19 11.70 -9.11
CA LEU A 68 3.61 11.74 -9.41
C LEU A 68 4.15 10.36 -9.78
N LEU A 69 3.80 9.33 -9.00
CA LEU A 69 4.18 7.94 -9.27
C LEU A 69 3.72 7.51 -10.68
N ILE A 70 2.44 7.72 -11.00
CA ILE A 70 1.89 7.33 -12.32
C ILE A 70 2.58 8.09 -13.44
N GLU A 71 2.81 9.39 -13.29
CA GLU A 71 3.51 10.22 -14.28
C GLU A 71 4.92 9.68 -14.56
N LYS A 72 5.72 9.46 -13.51
CA LYS A 72 7.09 8.94 -13.64
C LYS A 72 7.12 7.54 -14.24
N MET A 73 6.24 6.65 -13.79
CA MET A 73 6.17 5.28 -14.30
C MET A 73 5.77 5.24 -15.78
N ARG A 74 4.81 6.05 -16.21
CA ARG A 74 4.43 6.18 -17.62
C ARG A 74 5.58 6.69 -18.48
N ALA A 75 6.33 7.69 -18.01
CA ALA A 75 7.50 8.21 -18.72
C ALA A 75 8.60 7.15 -18.93
N MET A 76 8.64 6.13 -18.08
CA MET A 76 9.55 4.98 -18.17
C MET A 76 8.99 3.78 -18.95
N GLY A 77 7.75 3.87 -19.48
CA GLY A 77 7.11 2.81 -20.26
C GLY A 77 6.25 1.83 -19.47
N PHE A 78 6.01 2.07 -18.19
CA PHE A 78 5.09 1.27 -17.39
C PHE A 78 3.65 1.79 -17.51
N ALA A 79 2.73 0.93 -17.88
CA ALA A 79 1.31 1.27 -17.93
C ALA A 79 0.61 0.84 -16.64
N PRO A 80 -0.23 1.70 -16.02
CA PRO A 80 -1.09 1.27 -14.92
C PRO A 80 -2.15 0.28 -15.43
N TYR A 81 -2.46 -0.74 -14.61
CA TYR A 81 -3.44 -1.76 -14.94
C TYR A 81 -4.86 -1.19 -15.08
N ILE A 82 -5.20 -0.23 -14.22
CA ILE A 82 -6.48 0.48 -14.30
C ILE A 82 -6.22 1.86 -14.89
N ASP A 83 -6.95 2.23 -15.94
CA ASP A 83 -6.85 3.56 -16.54
C ASP A 83 -7.35 4.64 -15.58
N GLY A 84 -6.68 5.79 -15.59
CA GLY A 84 -6.95 6.92 -14.70
C GLY A 84 -8.38 7.48 -14.77
N SER A 85 -9.12 7.26 -15.88
CA SER A 85 -10.52 7.62 -16.00
C SER A 85 -11.46 6.84 -15.07
N LEU A 86 -11.02 5.65 -14.60
CA LEU A 86 -11.74 4.78 -13.67
C LEU A 86 -11.24 4.94 -12.21
N TYR A 87 -10.23 5.77 -12.00
CA TYR A 87 -9.63 5.98 -10.68
C TYR A 87 -10.49 6.94 -9.83
N VAL A 88 -11.51 6.43 -9.20
CA VAL A 88 -12.24 7.18 -8.18
C VAL A 88 -11.69 6.78 -6.81
N GLY A 89 -10.68 7.52 -6.32
CA GLY A 89 -10.31 7.51 -4.91
C GLY A 89 -9.36 6.43 -4.37
N LEU A 90 -8.67 5.67 -5.22
CA LEU A 90 -7.70 4.65 -4.78
C LEU A 90 -6.25 5.17 -4.89
N TRP A 91 -5.87 6.10 -3.99
CA TRP A 91 -4.58 6.81 -4.02
C TRP A 91 -3.46 6.14 -3.23
N ILE A 92 -3.61 4.87 -2.80
CA ILE A 92 -2.67 4.24 -1.85
C ILE A 92 -1.82 3.12 -2.44
N ILE A 93 -2.25 2.51 -3.56
CA ILE A 93 -1.54 1.44 -4.25
C ILE A 93 -1.88 1.43 -5.74
N THR A 94 -0.89 1.26 -6.59
CA THR A 94 -1.06 1.17 -8.04
C THR A 94 -0.46 -0.12 -8.56
N THR A 95 -1.20 -0.83 -9.41
CA THR A 95 -0.71 -1.99 -10.15
C THR A 95 -0.22 -1.53 -11.53
N PHE A 96 0.98 -1.94 -11.91
CA PHE A 96 1.58 -1.66 -13.21
C PHE A 96 1.80 -2.95 -13.98
N PHE A 97 1.60 -2.92 -15.30
CA PHE A 97 2.08 -3.96 -16.20
C PHE A 97 3.61 -3.96 -16.26
N TYR A 98 4.19 -5.11 -16.58
CA TYR A 98 5.60 -5.15 -16.98
C TYR A 98 5.80 -4.32 -18.26
N PRO A 99 6.96 -3.70 -18.46
CA PRO A 99 7.20 -2.84 -19.61
C PRO A 99 7.22 -3.70 -20.90
N ALA A 100 6.51 -3.26 -21.93
CA ALA A 100 6.48 -3.96 -23.21
C ALA A 100 7.80 -3.77 -23.96
N GLY A 101 8.24 -4.82 -24.68
CA GLY A 101 9.41 -4.73 -25.57
C GLY A 101 10.77 -4.71 -24.90
N VAL A 102 10.84 -4.97 -23.59
CA VAL A 102 12.10 -5.10 -22.84
C VAL A 102 12.05 -6.43 -22.10
N PRO A 103 13.12 -7.25 -22.09
CA PRO A 103 13.22 -8.38 -21.20
C PRO A 103 13.12 -7.87 -19.76
N PHE A 104 12.05 -8.25 -19.06
CA PHE A 104 11.81 -7.79 -17.71
C PHE A 104 11.59 -8.97 -16.78
N GLN A 105 12.48 -9.14 -15.84
CA GLN A 105 12.36 -10.13 -14.77
C GLN A 105 12.08 -9.44 -13.44
N PHE A 106 10.89 -9.64 -12.90
CA PHE A 106 10.47 -9.00 -11.64
C PHE A 106 11.41 -9.34 -10.47
N SER A 107 11.97 -10.53 -10.40
CA SER A 107 12.91 -10.93 -9.35
C SER A 107 14.18 -10.09 -9.32
N GLU A 108 14.74 -9.78 -10.50
CA GLU A 108 15.93 -8.92 -10.65
C GLU A 108 15.59 -7.47 -10.32
N PHE A 109 14.51 -6.98 -10.90
CA PHE A 109 13.96 -5.65 -10.61
C PHE A 109 13.69 -5.44 -9.11
N TYR A 110 13.02 -6.40 -8.47
CA TYR A 110 12.75 -6.37 -7.04
C TYR A 110 14.05 -6.32 -6.21
N THR A 111 15.02 -7.17 -6.54
CA THR A 111 16.30 -7.23 -5.83
C THR A 111 17.06 -5.92 -5.95
N TYR A 112 17.14 -5.38 -7.16
CA TYR A 112 17.80 -4.10 -7.42
C TYR A 112 17.21 -2.94 -6.61
N ILE A 113 15.87 -2.88 -6.54
CA ILE A 113 15.15 -1.84 -5.78
C ILE A 113 15.30 -2.05 -4.28
N LYS A 114 15.21 -3.30 -3.81
CA LYS A 114 15.35 -3.66 -2.41
C LYS A 114 16.72 -3.29 -1.84
N GLU A 115 17.79 -3.54 -2.59
CA GLU A 115 19.16 -3.16 -2.20
C GLU A 115 19.33 -1.65 -2.06
N ARG A 116 18.41 -0.85 -2.64
CA ARG A 116 18.40 0.62 -2.59
C ARG A 116 17.37 1.17 -1.60
N GLY A 117 16.83 0.29 -0.72
CA GLY A 117 15.98 0.68 0.41
C GLY A 117 14.49 0.74 0.14
N TYR A 118 14.00 0.22 -0.99
CA TYR A 118 12.57 0.14 -1.30
C TYR A 118 12.11 -1.30 -1.47
N VAL A 119 10.86 -1.57 -1.06
CA VAL A 119 10.23 -2.88 -1.21
C VAL A 119 8.99 -2.75 -2.07
N LEU A 120 8.89 -3.55 -3.11
CA LEU A 120 7.73 -3.64 -3.99
C LEU A 120 6.97 -4.95 -3.74
N TYR A 121 5.75 -5.03 -4.28
CA TYR A 121 4.95 -6.24 -4.18
C TYR A 121 4.74 -6.87 -5.56
N PRO A 122 4.90 -8.21 -5.69
CA PRO A 122 4.54 -8.91 -6.91
C PRO A 122 3.03 -8.74 -7.17
N GLY A 123 2.65 -8.69 -8.44
CA GLY A 123 1.26 -8.78 -8.83
C GLY A 123 0.70 -10.18 -8.54
N LYS A 124 -0.59 -10.24 -8.23
CA LYS A 124 -1.31 -11.50 -8.02
C LYS A 124 -2.46 -11.64 -9.02
N LEU A 125 -2.33 -11.07 -10.20
CA LEU A 125 -3.30 -11.28 -11.27
C LEU A 125 -2.91 -12.56 -12.01
N THR A 126 -3.88 -13.44 -12.24
CA THR A 126 -3.67 -14.76 -12.86
C THR A 126 -3.32 -14.65 -14.34
N ASP A 127 -3.76 -13.58 -15.01
CA ASP A 127 -3.75 -13.46 -16.46
C ASP A 127 -2.89 -12.29 -16.97
N ALA A 128 -2.09 -11.65 -16.10
CA ALA A 128 -1.25 -10.52 -16.51
C ALA A 128 0.02 -10.40 -15.64
N ASP A 129 1.14 -10.19 -16.30
CA ASP A 129 2.42 -9.90 -15.67
C ASP A 129 2.41 -8.48 -15.12
N THR A 130 2.25 -8.38 -13.81
CA THR A 130 2.09 -7.13 -13.10
C THR A 130 2.86 -7.09 -11.79
N PHE A 131 3.11 -5.88 -11.30
CA PHE A 131 3.59 -5.63 -9.94
C PHE A 131 2.86 -4.43 -9.34
N ARG A 132 3.01 -4.24 -8.03
CA ARG A 132 2.33 -3.19 -7.29
C ARG A 132 3.31 -2.29 -6.58
N VAL A 133 3.02 -0.99 -6.60
CA VAL A 133 3.71 0.05 -5.84
C VAL A 133 2.72 0.71 -4.89
N GLY A 134 3.03 0.67 -3.59
CA GLY A 134 2.24 1.33 -2.57
C GLY A 134 2.84 2.69 -2.21
N ASN A 135 1.99 3.68 -2.01
CA ASN A 135 2.37 5.02 -1.52
C ASN A 135 1.59 5.41 -0.25
N ILE A 136 1.15 4.41 0.49
CA ILE A 136 0.51 4.55 1.80
C ILE A 136 1.57 4.72 2.90
N GLY A 137 1.22 5.43 3.97
CA GLY A 137 2.09 5.63 5.12
C GLY A 137 2.82 6.98 5.06
N GLU A 138 3.93 7.07 5.75
CA GLU A 138 4.75 8.28 5.81
C GLU A 138 5.70 8.35 4.61
N ILE A 139 5.10 8.57 3.43
CA ILE A 139 5.78 8.69 2.14
C ILE A 139 5.45 10.08 1.57
N TYR A 140 6.47 10.73 1.03
CA TYR A 140 6.41 12.08 0.49
C TYR A 140 6.82 12.10 -1.00
N PRO A 141 6.56 13.21 -1.73
CA PRO A 141 6.94 13.31 -3.15
C PRO A 141 8.41 13.02 -3.43
N GLU A 142 9.31 13.37 -2.51
CA GLU A 142 10.75 13.14 -2.61
C GLU A 142 11.09 11.64 -2.61
N ASP A 143 10.34 10.82 -1.86
CA ASP A 143 10.50 9.37 -1.85
C ASP A 143 10.08 8.76 -3.19
N ILE A 144 9.01 9.28 -3.81
CA ILE A 144 8.56 8.88 -5.13
C ILE A 144 9.58 9.24 -6.21
N GLU A 145 10.14 10.45 -6.16
CA GLU A 145 11.20 10.89 -7.08
C GLU A 145 12.45 10.00 -6.97
N LYS A 146 12.86 9.68 -5.75
CA LYS A 146 13.98 8.80 -5.50
C LYS A 146 13.72 7.38 -6.01
N LEU A 147 12.54 6.83 -5.76
CA LEU A 147 12.14 5.53 -6.30
C LEU A 147 12.17 5.55 -7.84
N ALA A 148 11.61 6.58 -8.47
CA ALA A 148 11.61 6.73 -9.92
C ALA A 148 13.05 6.78 -10.50
N SER A 149 13.96 7.49 -9.84
CA SER A 149 15.37 7.53 -10.23
C SER A 149 16.04 6.16 -10.14
N ILE A 150 15.74 5.37 -9.11
CA ILE A 150 16.24 4.00 -8.94
C ILE A 150 15.70 3.09 -10.06
N ILE A 151 14.42 3.19 -10.39
CA ILE A 151 13.79 2.43 -11.48
C ILE A 151 14.40 2.79 -12.83
N ALA A 152 14.61 4.08 -13.09
CA ALA A 152 15.27 4.54 -14.31
C ALA A 152 16.70 3.97 -14.45
N GLY A 153 17.45 3.92 -13.36
CA GLY A 153 18.77 3.30 -13.30
C GLY A 153 18.75 1.80 -13.63
N PHE A 154 17.77 1.07 -13.11
CA PHE A 154 17.57 -0.33 -13.49
C PHE A 154 17.34 -0.51 -14.99
N LEU A 155 16.41 0.26 -15.56
CA LEU A 155 16.08 0.17 -16.98
C LEU A 155 17.24 0.56 -17.88
N ALA A 156 18.05 1.54 -17.48
CA ALA A 156 19.25 1.94 -18.24
C ALA A 156 20.30 0.81 -18.28
N ALA A 157 20.59 0.20 -17.14
CA ALA A 157 21.54 -0.92 -17.06
C ALA A 157 21.12 -2.13 -17.92
N HIS A 158 19.80 -2.42 -18.01
CA HIS A 158 19.31 -3.57 -18.77
C HIS A 158 19.05 -3.27 -20.26
N LYS A 159 19.08 -2.01 -20.69
CA LYS A 159 19.04 -1.64 -22.11
C LYS A 159 20.37 -1.90 -22.81
N GLU A 160 21.48 -1.78 -22.10
CA GLU A 160 22.82 -1.99 -22.64
C GLU A 160 23.15 -3.46 -22.91
N GLU A 161 22.42 -4.41 -22.27
CA GLU A 161 22.59 -5.86 -22.50
C GLU A 161 21.92 -6.37 -23.80
N ILE A 162 21.15 -5.51 -24.50
CA ILE A 162 20.35 -5.88 -25.68
C ILE A 162 20.93 -5.24 -26.98
N ALA A 163 21.90 -4.37 -26.88
CA ALA A 163 22.57 -3.72 -28.00
C ALA A 163 23.87 -4.45 -28.38
#